data_a3f46d3ced1ed3bcda300d2f73846ce0
#
_entry.id   a3f46d3ced1ed3bcda300d2f73846ce0
#
_cell.length_a   1.000
_cell.length_b   1.000
_cell.length_c   1.000
_cell.angle_alpha   90.00
_cell.angle_beta   90.00
_cell.angle_gamma   90.00
#
_symmetry.space_group_name_H-M   'P 1'
#
loop_
_entity.id
_entity.type
_entity.pdbx_description
1 polymer ?
#
loop_
_entity_poly.entity_id
_entity_poly.type
_entity_poly.pdbx_seq_one_letter_code
_entity_poly.pdbx_strand_id
1 'polypeptide(L)'
;MSLVVTGTIGIDTIVTPSGHADKILGGSGTYFAAAASLYGPVRLVAAVGDDFPPHHRAVLEHFKAVDLTGLETRKGSKTFAWGGKYLANMNSRETLFTELGVLAEAPPKVPASYGDSTHL
;
A
#
# COMPACT_ATOMS: atom_id res chain seq x y z
N MET A 1 9.42 12.13 17.81
CA MET A 1 9.50 10.71 17.39
C MET A 1 9.16 10.62 15.91
N SER A 2 9.96 9.91 15.15
CA SER A 2 9.69 9.70 13.72
C SER A 2 9.67 8.21 13.42
N LEU A 3 8.64 7.79 12.70
CA LEU A 3 8.38 6.39 12.37
C LEU A 3 8.51 6.20 10.87
N VAL A 4 9.40 5.29 10.47
CA VAL A 4 9.46 4.81 9.09
C VAL A 4 8.61 3.56 8.99
N VAL A 5 7.71 3.54 8.02
CA VAL A 5 6.85 2.40 7.73
C VAL A 5 7.21 1.88 6.34
N THR A 6 7.48 0.60 6.24
CA THR A 6 7.62 -0.07 4.95
C THR A 6 6.63 -1.22 4.86
N GLY A 7 6.07 -1.40 3.70
CA GLY A 7 5.08 -2.45 3.46
C GLY A 7 4.54 -2.34 2.05
N THR A 8 3.56 -3.17 1.75
CA THR A 8 2.98 -3.19 0.41
C THR A 8 1.93 -2.09 0.25
N ILE A 9 1.86 -1.56 -0.97
CA ILE A 9 0.71 -0.80 -1.46
C ILE A 9 0.16 -1.61 -2.62
N GLY A 10 -1.11 -1.94 -2.56
CA GLY A 10 -1.72 -2.83 -3.54
C GLY A 10 -3.03 -2.32 -4.08
N ILE A 11 -3.42 -2.89 -5.21
CA ILE A 11 -4.72 -2.69 -5.82
C ILE A 11 -5.47 -4.00 -5.64
N ASP A 12 -6.49 -4.00 -4.78
CA ASP A 12 -7.19 -5.21 -4.39
C ASP A 12 -8.55 -5.32 -5.08
N THR A 13 -8.91 -6.54 -5.46
CA THR A 13 -10.26 -6.89 -5.90
C THR A 13 -10.82 -7.88 -4.90
N ILE A 14 -11.94 -7.56 -4.28
CA ILE A 14 -12.52 -8.36 -3.20
C ILE A 14 -13.93 -8.78 -3.58
N VAL A 15 -14.18 -10.08 -3.49
CA VAL A 15 -15.51 -10.67 -3.68
C VAL A 15 -15.98 -11.26 -2.36
N THR A 16 -17.21 -10.92 -1.97
CA THR A 16 -17.83 -11.44 -0.76
C THR A 16 -19.22 -12.01 -1.09
N PRO A 17 -19.87 -12.75 -0.16
CA PRO A 17 -21.23 -13.23 -0.42
C PRO A 17 -22.24 -12.11 -0.69
N SER A 18 -21.99 -10.89 -0.20
CA SER A 18 -22.91 -9.76 -0.36
C SER A 18 -22.55 -8.82 -1.51
N GLY A 19 -21.45 -9.06 -2.21
CA GLY A 19 -21.03 -8.19 -3.32
C GLY A 19 -19.55 -8.23 -3.61
N HIS A 20 -19.09 -7.29 -4.41
CA HIS A 20 -17.66 -7.20 -4.73
C HIS A 20 -17.21 -5.73 -4.83
N ALA A 21 -15.91 -5.52 -4.69
CA ALA A 21 -15.26 -4.24 -4.89
C ALA A 21 -14.02 -4.44 -5.74
N ASP A 22 -13.95 -3.73 -6.85
CA ASP A 22 -12.85 -3.85 -7.80
C ASP A 22 -11.84 -2.74 -7.62
N LYS A 23 -10.55 -3.08 -7.72
CA LYS A 23 -9.45 -2.12 -7.80
C LYS A 23 -9.46 -1.09 -6.67
N ILE A 24 -9.65 -1.56 -5.44
CA ILE A 24 -9.60 -0.70 -4.26
C ILE A 24 -8.18 -0.60 -3.72
N LEU A 25 -7.89 0.50 -3.02
CA LEU A 25 -6.60 0.69 -2.39
C LEU A 25 -6.42 -0.28 -1.22
N GLY A 26 -5.33 -1.03 -1.23
CA GLY A 26 -5.01 -2.01 -0.22
C GLY A 26 -3.53 -2.04 0.09
N GLY A 27 -3.12 -3.10 0.78
CA GLY A 27 -1.75 -3.34 1.18
C GLY A 27 -1.44 -2.96 2.62
N SER A 28 -0.53 -3.69 3.22
CA SER A 28 -0.16 -3.50 4.63
C SER A 28 0.43 -2.11 4.90
N GLY A 29 1.23 -1.59 3.97
CA GLY A 29 1.83 -0.27 4.09
C GLY A 29 0.79 0.83 4.13
N THR A 30 -0.24 0.72 3.28
CA THR A 30 -1.34 1.68 3.23
C THR A 30 -2.08 1.76 4.57
N TYR A 31 -2.54 0.63 5.05
CA TYR A 31 -3.35 0.59 6.28
C TYR A 31 -2.54 0.96 7.51
N PHE A 32 -1.32 0.47 7.61
CA PHE A 32 -0.49 0.79 8.77
C PHE A 32 -0.13 2.28 8.80
N ALA A 33 0.24 2.86 7.65
CA ALA A 33 0.58 4.27 7.59
C ALA A 33 -0.61 5.15 7.95
N ALA A 34 -1.80 4.83 7.45
CA ALA A 34 -3.01 5.56 7.77
C ALA A 34 -3.32 5.51 9.27
N ALA A 35 -3.27 4.34 9.87
CA ALA A 35 -3.55 4.18 11.30
C ALA A 35 -2.49 4.88 12.16
N ALA A 36 -1.22 4.70 11.84
CA ALA A 36 -0.12 5.29 12.60
C ALA A 36 -0.11 6.82 12.50
N SER A 37 -0.59 7.39 11.39
CA SER A 37 -0.64 8.84 11.20
C SER A 37 -1.57 9.54 12.17
N LEU A 38 -2.49 8.81 12.81
CA LEU A 38 -3.35 9.36 13.86
C LEU A 38 -2.57 9.65 15.14
N TYR A 39 -1.40 9.08 15.30
CA TYR A 39 -0.57 9.20 16.51
C TYR A 39 0.66 10.09 16.31
N GLY A 40 1.02 10.40 15.08
CA GLY A 40 2.17 11.24 14.81
C GLY A 40 2.65 11.13 13.37
N PRO A 41 3.76 11.80 13.04
CA PRO A 41 4.31 11.75 11.68
C PRO A 41 4.76 10.35 11.27
N VAL A 42 4.45 9.99 10.03
CA VAL A 42 4.81 8.69 9.44
C VAL A 42 5.57 8.94 8.15
N ARG A 43 6.68 8.25 7.98
CA ARG A 43 7.50 8.27 6.77
C ARG A 43 7.31 6.96 6.04
N LEU A 44 6.55 6.99 4.95
CA LEU A 44 6.21 5.78 4.19
C LEU A 44 7.28 5.48 3.15
N VAL A 45 7.76 4.24 3.15
CA VAL A 45 8.69 3.71 2.15
C VAL A 45 8.00 2.56 1.43
N ALA A 46 7.68 2.76 0.16
CA ALA A 46 6.97 1.77 -0.64
C ALA A 46 7.19 2.05 -2.12
N ALA A 47 6.79 1.12 -2.96
CA ALA A 47 6.86 1.28 -4.41
C ALA A 47 5.52 0.94 -5.05
N VAL A 48 5.17 1.70 -6.08
CA VAL A 48 4.03 1.45 -6.95
C VAL A 48 4.49 1.54 -8.40
N GLY A 49 3.69 1.01 -9.33
CA GLY A 49 3.93 1.17 -10.75
C GLY A 49 3.30 2.45 -11.28
N ASP A 50 3.50 2.70 -12.57
CA ASP A 50 2.90 3.86 -13.22
C ASP A 50 1.41 3.68 -13.51
N ASP A 51 0.87 2.49 -13.26
CA ASP A 51 -0.56 2.19 -13.33
C ASP A 51 -1.31 2.54 -12.04
N PHE A 52 -0.61 3.04 -11.01
CA PHE A 52 -1.24 3.38 -9.72
C PHE A 52 -2.21 4.54 -9.91
N PRO A 53 -3.52 4.34 -9.62
CA PRO A 53 -4.52 5.36 -9.93
C PRO A 53 -4.31 6.66 -9.15
N PRO A 54 -4.50 7.82 -9.79
CA PRO A 54 -4.37 9.10 -9.10
C PRO A 54 -5.32 9.26 -7.90
N HIS A 55 -6.51 8.66 -7.96
CA HIS A 55 -7.45 8.74 -6.84
C HIS A 55 -6.99 7.93 -5.62
N HIS A 56 -6.19 6.88 -5.82
CA HIS A 56 -5.58 6.16 -4.71
C HIS A 56 -4.45 6.98 -4.09
N ARG A 57 -3.67 7.66 -4.91
CA ARG A 57 -2.64 8.56 -4.41
C ARG A 57 -3.25 9.70 -3.60
N ALA A 58 -4.39 10.22 -4.04
CA ALA A 58 -5.12 11.26 -3.32
C ALA A 58 -5.56 10.80 -1.93
N VAL A 59 -5.93 9.54 -1.76
CA VAL A 59 -6.26 8.98 -0.44
C VAL A 59 -5.04 9.03 0.47
N LEU A 60 -3.88 8.62 -0.01
CA LEU A 60 -2.64 8.69 0.77
C LEU A 60 -2.28 10.14 1.13
N GLU A 61 -2.46 11.06 0.21
CA GLU A 61 -2.20 12.48 0.43
C GLU A 61 -3.18 13.11 1.42
N HIS A 62 -4.36 12.53 1.58
CA HIS A 62 -5.35 12.98 2.56
C HIS A 62 -4.84 12.87 3.99
N PHE A 63 -4.01 11.88 4.28
CA PHE A 63 -3.40 11.72 5.59
C PHE A 63 -2.16 12.60 5.68
N LYS A 64 -2.35 13.84 6.13
CA LYS A 64 -1.31 14.89 6.09
C LYS A 64 -0.04 14.54 6.88
N ALA A 65 -0.15 13.70 7.90
CA ALA A 65 1.00 13.27 8.69
C ALA A 65 1.85 12.21 7.98
N VAL A 66 1.38 11.64 6.86
CA VAL A 66 2.14 10.67 6.08
C VAL A 66 3.01 11.41 5.08
N ASP A 67 4.32 11.24 5.21
CA ASP A 67 5.31 11.77 4.27
C ASP A 67 5.47 10.76 3.13
N LEU A 68 5.20 11.18 1.92
CA LEU A 68 5.26 10.35 0.72
C LEU A 68 6.57 10.49 -0.07
N THR A 69 7.58 11.15 0.48
CA THR A 69 8.89 11.27 -0.17
C THR A 69 9.49 9.89 -0.50
N GLY A 70 9.25 8.91 0.37
CA GLY A 70 9.71 7.53 0.18
C GLY A 70 8.79 6.67 -0.69
N LEU A 71 7.72 7.22 -1.24
CA LEU A 71 6.85 6.52 -2.17
C LEU A 71 7.44 6.63 -3.58
N GLU A 72 7.93 5.50 -4.08
CA GLU A 72 8.57 5.42 -5.39
C GLU A 72 7.54 5.02 -6.44
N THR A 73 7.46 5.78 -7.54
CA THR A 73 6.65 5.42 -8.70
C THR A 73 7.59 4.92 -9.79
N ARG A 74 7.46 3.66 -10.18
CA ARG A 74 8.34 3.01 -11.15
C ARG A 74 7.70 3.00 -12.53
N LYS A 75 8.33 3.73 -13.43
CA LYS A 75 7.88 3.82 -14.82
C LYS A 75 8.03 2.46 -15.51
N GLY A 76 7.01 2.05 -16.25
CA GLY A 76 7.02 0.77 -16.96
C GLY A 76 6.72 -0.44 -16.08
N SER A 77 6.52 -0.24 -14.79
CA SER A 77 6.19 -1.31 -13.84
C SER A 77 4.73 -1.27 -13.46
N LYS A 78 4.24 -2.38 -12.91
CA LYS A 78 2.87 -2.48 -12.42
C LYS A 78 2.83 -2.51 -10.90
N THR A 79 1.80 -1.89 -10.33
CA THR A 79 1.55 -1.95 -8.89
C THR A 79 1.15 -3.37 -8.50
N PHE A 80 1.55 -3.78 -7.30
CA PHE A 80 1.10 -5.05 -6.74
C PHE A 80 -0.43 -5.11 -6.72
N ALA A 81 -0.99 -6.20 -7.20
CA ALA A 81 -2.43 -6.41 -7.24
C ALA A 81 -2.79 -7.78 -6.70
N TRP A 82 -3.86 -7.84 -5.94
CA TRP A 82 -4.35 -9.07 -5.36
C TRP A 82 -5.87 -9.14 -5.50
N GLY A 83 -6.36 -10.32 -5.78
CA GLY A 83 -7.79 -10.57 -5.80
C GLY A 83 -8.14 -11.76 -4.93
N GLY A 84 -9.17 -11.61 -4.12
CA GLY A 84 -9.61 -12.64 -3.22
C GLY A 84 -11.11 -12.73 -3.11
N LYS A 85 -11.59 -13.95 -2.83
CA LYS A 85 -13.00 -14.24 -2.58
C LYS A 85 -13.14 -14.73 -1.15
N TYR A 86 -13.94 -14.02 -0.37
CA TYR A 86 -14.32 -14.46 0.97
C TYR A 86 -15.51 -15.39 0.90
N LEU A 87 -15.42 -16.50 1.61
CA LEU A 87 -16.47 -17.51 1.63
C LEU A 87 -17.60 -17.10 2.58
N ALA A 88 -18.69 -17.89 2.57
CA ALA A 88 -19.94 -17.53 3.24
C ALA A 88 -19.78 -17.18 4.73
N ASN A 89 -18.81 -17.80 5.44
CA ASN A 89 -18.57 -17.56 6.86
C ASN A 89 -17.62 -16.38 7.10
N MET A 90 -17.07 -15.77 6.05
CA MET A 90 -16.07 -14.68 6.11
C MET A 90 -14.77 -15.03 6.83
N ASN A 91 -14.59 -16.27 7.27
CA ASN A 91 -13.38 -16.74 7.95
C ASN A 91 -12.38 -17.38 6.99
N SER A 92 -12.84 -17.80 5.82
CA SER A 92 -12.02 -18.43 4.79
C SER A 92 -12.05 -17.60 3.53
N ARG A 93 -10.95 -17.62 2.80
CA ARG A 93 -10.85 -16.91 1.53
C ARG A 93 -10.09 -17.74 0.51
N GLU A 94 -10.38 -17.49 -0.75
CA GLU A 94 -9.65 -18.03 -1.88
C GLU A 94 -8.94 -16.89 -2.59
N THR A 95 -7.67 -17.06 -2.90
CA THR A 95 -6.96 -16.12 -3.76
C THR A 95 -7.33 -16.37 -5.20
N LEU A 96 -7.90 -15.36 -5.86
CA LEU A 96 -8.28 -15.44 -7.26
C LEU A 96 -7.08 -15.15 -8.17
N PHE A 97 -6.29 -14.15 -7.82
CA PHE A 97 -5.04 -13.84 -8.53
C PHE A 97 -4.10 -13.08 -7.61
N THR A 98 -2.82 -13.15 -7.95
CA THR A 98 -1.76 -12.36 -7.32
C THR A 98 -0.81 -11.88 -8.42
N GLU A 99 -0.72 -10.57 -8.60
CA GLU A 99 0.22 -9.96 -9.54
C GLU A 99 1.24 -9.19 -8.74
N LEU A 100 2.46 -9.70 -8.66
CA LEU A 100 3.49 -9.12 -7.80
C LEU A 100 3.93 -7.74 -8.28
N GLY A 101 4.02 -7.52 -9.59
CA GLY A 101 4.42 -6.23 -10.13
C GLY A 101 5.73 -5.75 -9.49
N VAL A 102 5.73 -4.57 -8.90
CA VAL A 102 6.92 -3.99 -8.26
C VAL A 102 7.46 -4.83 -7.10
N LEU A 103 6.66 -5.71 -6.50
CA LEU A 103 7.14 -6.58 -5.42
C LEU A 103 8.11 -7.64 -5.92
N ALA A 104 8.09 -7.96 -7.21
CA ALA A 104 9.04 -8.90 -7.81
C ALA A 104 10.36 -8.22 -8.20
N GLU A 105 10.43 -6.92 -8.06
CA GLU A 105 11.59 -6.10 -8.41
C GLU A 105 12.39 -5.76 -7.16
N ALA A 106 13.37 -4.88 -7.30
CA ALA A 106 14.18 -4.44 -6.19
C ALA A 106 13.33 -3.76 -5.09
N PRO A 107 13.68 -3.90 -3.82
CA PRO A 107 12.94 -3.24 -2.74
C PRO A 107 13.00 -1.73 -2.89
N PRO A 108 12.02 -0.99 -2.33
CA PRO A 108 12.04 0.45 -2.37
C PRO A 108 13.22 1.00 -1.57
N LYS A 109 13.74 2.14 -2.03
CA LYS A 109 14.87 2.80 -1.38
C LYS A 109 14.39 3.70 -0.26
N VAL A 110 15.07 3.64 0.87
CA VAL A 110 14.83 4.57 1.97
C VAL A 110 15.53 5.90 1.62
N PRO A 111 14.79 7.02 1.54
CA PRO A 111 15.44 8.30 1.28
C PRO A 111 16.45 8.66 2.36
N ALA A 112 17.53 9.33 1.96
CA ALA A 112 18.55 9.78 2.92
C ALA A 112 17.95 10.67 4.01
N SER A 113 16.93 11.46 3.68
CA SER A 113 16.22 12.32 4.64
C SER A 113 15.51 11.54 5.75
N TYR A 114 15.30 10.22 5.59
CA TYR A 114 14.70 9.39 6.62
C TYR A 114 15.73 8.79 7.58
N GLY A 115 17.02 9.05 7.36
CA GLY A 115 18.09 8.50 8.17
C GLY A 115 18.09 8.93 9.62
N ASP A 116 17.39 10.02 9.96
CA ASP A 116 17.23 10.51 11.32
C ASP A 116 16.01 9.92 12.03
N SER A 117 15.36 8.93 11.45
CA SER A 117 14.18 8.31 12.03
C SER A 117 14.54 7.53 13.29
N THR A 118 13.62 7.55 14.26
CA THR A 118 13.83 6.91 15.55
C THR A 118 13.22 5.51 15.65
N HIS A 119 12.26 5.18 14.78
CA HIS A 119 11.54 3.90 14.80
C HIS A 119 11.29 3.40 13.38
N LEU A 120 11.21 2.09 13.28
CA LEU A 120 10.90 1.38 12.05
C LEU A 120 9.82 0.35 12.32
#